data_71d9df4ed6d5c63c762f3385233295c2
#
_entry.id   71d9df4ed6d5c63c762f3385233295c2
#
_cell.length_a   1.000
_cell.length_b   1.000
_cell.length_c   1.000
_cell.angle_alpha   90.00
_cell.angle_beta   90.00
_cell.angle_gamma   90.00
#
_symmetry.space_group_name_H-M   'P 1'
#
loop_
_entity.id
_entity.type
_entity.pdbx_description
1 polymer ?
#
loop_
_entity_poly.entity_id
_entity_poly.type
_entity_poly.pdbx_seq_one_letter_code
_entity_poly.pdbx_strand_id
1 'polypeptide(L)'
;MTTIPPEELKQVEVRLDALLPQLQCQRCGYPSCAAYAEAMSNRSATGDRCAPGGQQVLIQLGELLESECDQINPEYDHAVIPNGVWIDENTCIGCALCINACPMDAIIGSGKLMHTVVADRCTGCELCLPPCPVDCITSHLPKTPDSASFQQFVDDNKVRFKNQFLIHQGRAENPKESSRLSLKSRPRLDEIKASVERVRARRGPLDSSSHR
;
A
#
# COMPACT_ATOMS: atom_id res chain seq x y z
N MET A 1 -16.02 0.48 34.82
CA MET A 1 -15.41 0.24 33.53
C MET A 1 -14.93 -1.18 33.51
N THR A 2 -15.64 -2.08 32.86
CA THR A 2 -15.29 -3.51 32.80
C THR A 2 -14.12 -3.61 31.80
N THR A 3 -12.95 -3.93 32.31
CA THR A 3 -11.77 -4.18 31.41
C THR A 3 -12.00 -5.49 30.69
N ILE A 4 -12.12 -5.42 29.36
CA ILE A 4 -12.24 -6.58 28.47
C ILE A 4 -10.94 -7.40 28.62
N PRO A 5 -11.00 -8.72 28.82
CA PRO A 5 -9.82 -9.57 28.91
C PRO A 5 -8.95 -9.47 27.66
N PRO A 6 -7.62 -9.50 27.76
CA PRO A 6 -6.71 -9.38 26.60
C PRO A 6 -6.96 -10.43 25.50
N GLU A 7 -7.45 -11.60 25.88
CA GLU A 7 -7.75 -12.70 24.95
C GLU A 7 -8.99 -12.41 24.10
N GLU A 8 -10.01 -11.79 24.69
CA GLU A 8 -11.21 -11.34 23.98
C GLU A 8 -10.87 -10.18 23.01
N LEU A 9 -10.04 -9.23 23.45
CA LEU A 9 -9.56 -8.15 22.56
C LEU A 9 -8.81 -8.71 21.34
N LYS A 10 -7.99 -9.74 21.55
CA LYS A 10 -7.25 -10.38 20.44
C LYS A 10 -8.17 -11.11 19.46
N GLN A 11 -9.23 -11.75 19.97
CA GLN A 11 -10.24 -12.39 19.10
C GLN A 11 -11.00 -11.35 18.27
N VAL A 12 -11.38 -10.21 18.87
CA VAL A 12 -12.02 -9.09 18.15
C VAL A 12 -11.09 -8.53 17.10
N GLU A 13 -9.81 -8.28 17.43
CA GLU A 13 -8.79 -7.81 16.48
C GLU A 13 -8.66 -8.72 15.26
N VAL A 14 -8.57 -10.04 15.47
CA VAL A 14 -8.46 -11.02 14.38
C VAL A 14 -9.70 -10.98 13.46
N ARG A 15 -10.89 -10.84 14.04
CA ARG A 15 -12.14 -10.72 13.28
C ARG A 15 -12.19 -9.42 12.49
N LEU A 16 -11.81 -8.30 13.10
CA LEU A 16 -11.73 -6.99 12.43
C LEU A 16 -10.73 -7.02 11.26
N ASP A 17 -9.54 -7.57 11.49
CA ASP A 17 -8.53 -7.70 10.44
C ASP A 17 -8.99 -8.57 9.26
N ALA A 18 -9.76 -9.63 9.52
CA ALA A 18 -10.33 -10.49 8.49
C ALA A 18 -11.38 -9.80 7.60
N LEU A 19 -12.05 -8.76 8.11
CA LEU A 19 -13.01 -7.96 7.33
C LEU A 19 -12.32 -6.99 6.37
N LEU A 20 -11.10 -6.53 6.71
CA LEU A 20 -10.37 -5.52 5.95
C LEU A 20 -9.87 -6.06 4.58
N PRO A 21 -9.77 -5.21 3.55
CA PRO A 21 -9.41 -5.59 2.18
C PRO A 21 -7.95 -6.04 2.00
N GLN A 22 -7.11 -5.91 3.01
CA GLN A 22 -5.71 -6.34 3.04
C GLN A 22 -4.79 -5.71 1.96
N LEU A 23 -5.17 -4.55 1.44
CA LEU A 23 -4.39 -3.83 0.41
C LEU A 23 -3.12 -3.16 0.96
N GLN A 24 -3.00 -3.03 2.28
CA GLN A 24 -1.88 -2.39 2.98
C GLN A 24 -1.59 -0.96 2.48
N CYS A 25 -2.64 -0.22 2.10
CA CYS A 25 -2.55 1.07 1.39
C CYS A 25 -2.27 2.27 2.31
N GLN A 26 -2.36 2.10 3.64
CA GLN A 26 -2.14 3.14 4.65
C GLN A 26 -3.09 4.35 4.55
N ARG A 27 -4.12 4.33 3.71
CA ARG A 27 -5.06 5.46 3.51
C ARG A 27 -5.89 5.77 4.74
N CYS A 28 -6.09 4.79 5.63
CA CYS A 28 -6.74 4.97 6.94
C CYS A 28 -5.85 5.64 8.01
N GLY A 29 -4.61 6.00 7.66
CA GLY A 29 -3.62 6.58 8.59
C GLY A 29 -2.84 5.58 9.41
N TYR A 30 -3.05 4.27 9.22
CA TYR A 30 -2.34 3.20 9.92
C TYR A 30 -1.33 2.52 8.98
N PRO A 31 -0.20 1.99 9.52
CA PRO A 31 0.86 1.41 8.71
C PRO A 31 0.47 0.06 8.06
N SER A 32 -0.58 -0.59 8.56
CA SER A 32 -1.10 -1.85 8.02
C SER A 32 -2.57 -2.05 8.38
N CYS A 33 -3.24 -2.98 7.69
CA CYS A 33 -4.61 -3.37 8.04
C CYS A 33 -4.66 -3.97 9.45
N ALA A 34 -3.68 -4.76 9.85
CA ALA A 34 -3.60 -5.32 11.20
C ALA A 34 -3.45 -4.23 12.28
N ALA A 35 -2.63 -3.20 12.05
CA ALA A 35 -2.49 -2.08 12.99
C ALA A 35 -3.80 -1.27 13.12
N TYR A 36 -4.57 -1.15 12.02
CA TYR A 36 -5.89 -0.53 12.09
C TYR A 36 -6.89 -1.41 12.86
N ALA A 37 -6.88 -2.72 12.64
CA ALA A 37 -7.72 -3.66 13.38
C ALA A 37 -7.41 -3.65 14.90
N GLU A 38 -6.14 -3.59 15.26
CA GLU A 38 -5.69 -3.42 16.65
C GLU A 38 -6.21 -2.11 17.25
N ALA A 39 -6.08 -1.00 16.52
CA ALA A 39 -6.58 0.30 16.97
C ALA A 39 -8.11 0.32 17.15
N MET A 40 -8.86 -0.37 16.31
CA MET A 40 -10.31 -0.52 16.48
C MET A 40 -10.66 -1.41 17.68
N SER A 41 -9.97 -2.53 17.87
CA SER A 41 -10.25 -3.45 18.99
C SER A 41 -10.06 -2.80 20.35
N ASN A 42 -9.08 -1.93 20.49
CA ASN A 42 -8.80 -1.17 21.71
C ASN A 42 -9.54 0.18 21.79
N ARG A 43 -10.47 0.45 20.84
CA ARG A 43 -11.28 1.67 20.75
C ARG A 43 -10.48 2.98 20.55
N SER A 44 -9.26 2.92 20.06
CA SER A 44 -8.47 4.10 19.69
C SER A 44 -8.74 4.59 18.26
N ALA A 45 -9.48 3.79 17.47
CA ALA A 45 -9.95 4.17 16.15
C ALA A 45 -11.41 3.74 15.94
N THR A 46 -12.11 4.50 15.08
CA THR A 46 -13.46 4.17 14.58
C THR A 46 -13.39 3.29 13.34
N GLY A 47 -14.46 2.57 12.99
CA GLY A 47 -14.52 1.65 11.83
C GLY A 47 -14.67 2.34 10.46
N ASP A 48 -14.76 3.66 10.41
CA ASP A 48 -15.16 4.48 9.26
C ASP A 48 -13.99 4.98 8.37
N ARG A 49 -12.75 4.51 8.61
CA ARG A 49 -11.55 5.03 7.92
C ARG A 49 -11.10 4.22 6.71
N CYS A 50 -11.73 3.05 6.45
CA CYS A 50 -11.30 2.18 5.36
C CYS A 50 -12.09 2.46 4.07
N ALA A 51 -11.72 3.50 3.32
CA ALA A 51 -12.35 3.82 2.03
C ALA A 51 -12.29 2.66 1.02
N PRO A 52 -11.16 1.93 0.85
CA PRO A 52 -11.11 0.79 -0.06
C PRO A 52 -12.03 -0.37 0.29
N GLY A 53 -12.43 -0.48 1.56
CA GLY A 53 -13.40 -1.49 2.00
C GLY A 53 -14.83 -1.17 1.56
N GLY A 54 -15.10 0.09 1.24
CA GLY A 54 -16.42 0.54 0.83
C GLY A 54 -17.49 0.37 1.91
N GLN A 55 -18.75 0.55 1.50
CA GLN A 55 -19.89 0.50 2.41
C GLN A 55 -20.10 -0.87 3.06
N GLN A 56 -19.75 -1.94 2.34
CA GLN A 56 -19.93 -3.31 2.87
C GLN A 56 -19.03 -3.56 4.08
N VAL A 57 -17.74 -3.21 3.98
CA VAL A 57 -16.78 -3.37 5.10
C VAL A 57 -17.14 -2.43 6.24
N LEU A 58 -17.58 -1.20 5.95
CA LEU A 58 -18.04 -0.24 6.95
C LEU A 58 -19.16 -0.82 7.82
N ILE A 59 -20.21 -1.38 7.18
CA ILE A 59 -21.35 -2.00 7.88
C ILE A 59 -20.86 -3.16 8.76
N GLN A 60 -20.04 -4.06 8.21
CA GLN A 60 -19.54 -5.23 8.95
C GLN A 60 -18.64 -4.82 10.15
N LEU A 61 -17.83 -3.78 9.98
CA LEU A 61 -17.03 -3.23 11.08
C LEU A 61 -17.92 -2.59 12.14
N GLY A 62 -18.96 -1.83 11.72
CA GLY A 62 -19.95 -1.22 12.61
C GLY A 62 -20.69 -2.25 13.46
N GLU A 63 -21.17 -3.33 12.83
CA GLU A 63 -21.82 -4.45 13.53
C GLU A 63 -20.91 -5.10 14.58
N LEU A 64 -19.63 -5.33 14.23
CA LEU A 64 -18.67 -5.97 15.14
C LEU A 64 -18.23 -5.05 16.28
N LEU A 65 -18.17 -3.74 16.04
CA LEU A 65 -17.78 -2.73 17.02
C LEU A 65 -18.95 -2.19 17.83
N GLU A 66 -20.19 -2.60 17.51
CA GLU A 66 -21.43 -2.05 18.08
C GLU A 66 -21.47 -0.52 17.94
N SER A 67 -21.06 -0.01 16.78
CA SER A 67 -20.95 1.42 16.48
C SER A 67 -21.83 1.81 15.31
N GLU A 68 -22.53 2.94 15.44
CA GLU A 68 -23.36 3.53 14.37
C GLU A 68 -22.48 4.39 13.45
N CYS A 69 -21.77 3.74 12.50
CA CYS A 69 -21.02 4.46 11.46
C CYS A 69 -21.72 4.22 10.11
N ASP A 70 -22.44 5.21 9.61
CA ASP A 70 -23.24 5.11 8.38
C ASP A 70 -22.45 5.47 7.12
N GLN A 71 -21.37 6.23 7.26
CA GLN A 71 -20.58 6.77 6.15
C GLN A 71 -19.10 6.65 6.43
N ILE A 72 -18.33 6.44 5.35
CA ILE A 72 -16.87 6.55 5.41
C ILE A 72 -16.52 8.00 5.75
N ASN A 73 -15.61 8.19 6.70
CA ASN A 73 -15.17 9.51 7.11
C ASN A 73 -14.51 10.24 5.92
N PRO A 74 -15.03 11.43 5.53
CA PRO A 74 -14.53 12.16 4.35
C PRO A 74 -13.03 12.50 4.38
N GLU A 75 -12.43 12.56 5.55
CA GLU A 75 -10.98 12.78 5.70
C GLU A 75 -10.17 11.62 5.09
N TYR A 76 -10.73 10.40 5.08
CA TYR A 76 -10.09 9.17 4.59
C TYR A 76 -10.71 8.67 3.28
N ASP A 77 -11.76 9.35 2.78
CA ASP A 77 -12.41 9.01 1.51
C ASP A 77 -11.56 9.51 0.34
N HIS A 78 -10.50 8.77 0.07
CA HIS A 78 -9.68 8.99 -1.10
C HIS A 78 -10.24 8.17 -2.25
N ALA A 79 -10.71 8.86 -3.28
CA ALA A 79 -11.28 8.24 -4.47
C ALA A 79 -10.43 7.08 -5.02
N VAL A 80 -11.07 6.11 -5.59
CA VAL A 80 -10.62 4.96 -6.40
C VAL A 80 -9.18 4.47 -6.15
N ILE A 81 -9.04 3.23 -5.68
CA ILE A 81 -7.75 2.54 -5.69
C ILE A 81 -7.44 2.11 -7.13
N PRO A 82 -6.25 2.45 -7.66
CA PRO A 82 -5.82 1.97 -8.97
C PRO A 82 -5.72 0.44 -9.04
N ASN A 83 -5.94 -0.13 -10.22
CA ASN A 83 -5.75 -1.57 -10.46
C ASN A 83 -4.27 -2.00 -10.35
N GLY A 84 -3.36 -1.07 -10.19
CA GLY A 84 -1.94 -1.30 -10.08
C GLY A 84 -1.13 -0.09 -10.51
N VAL A 85 0.18 -0.24 -10.50
CA VAL A 85 1.11 0.76 -10.99
C VAL A 85 1.98 0.19 -12.10
N TRP A 86 2.48 1.07 -12.96
CA TRP A 86 3.42 0.75 -14.03
C TRP A 86 4.68 1.59 -13.90
N ILE A 87 5.82 1.03 -14.28
CA ILE A 87 7.12 1.71 -14.26
C ILE A 87 7.60 1.91 -15.69
N ASP A 88 7.86 3.16 -16.08
CA ASP A 88 8.54 3.47 -17.34
C ASP A 88 10.01 3.08 -17.23
N GLU A 89 10.36 1.96 -17.83
CA GLU A 89 11.70 1.38 -17.78
C GLU A 89 12.75 2.29 -18.46
N ASN A 90 12.36 3.10 -19.44
CA ASN A 90 13.28 4.03 -20.12
C ASN A 90 13.67 5.21 -19.22
N THR A 91 12.79 5.57 -18.29
CA THR A 91 13.03 6.65 -17.33
C THR A 91 13.59 6.16 -16.01
N CYS A 92 13.38 4.87 -15.68
CA CYS A 92 13.82 4.27 -14.43
C CYS A 92 15.34 4.30 -14.28
N ILE A 93 15.85 4.85 -13.18
CA ILE A 93 17.29 4.95 -12.87
C ILE A 93 17.81 3.81 -11.98
N GLY A 94 16.96 2.86 -11.60
CA GLY A 94 17.35 1.75 -10.74
C GLY A 94 17.74 2.14 -9.31
N CYS A 95 17.11 3.16 -8.72
CA CYS A 95 17.44 3.66 -7.38
C CYS A 95 16.97 2.79 -6.23
N ALA A 96 16.10 1.80 -6.49
CA ALA A 96 15.51 0.87 -5.54
C ALA A 96 14.62 1.48 -4.42
N LEU A 97 14.30 2.77 -4.46
CA LEU A 97 13.45 3.41 -3.44
C LEU A 97 12.02 2.86 -3.46
N CYS A 98 11.48 2.59 -4.65
CA CYS A 98 10.16 1.99 -4.83
C CYS A 98 10.08 0.54 -4.31
N ILE A 99 11.17 -0.24 -4.42
CA ILE A 99 11.25 -1.59 -3.86
C ILE A 99 11.14 -1.54 -2.33
N ASN A 100 11.87 -0.61 -1.69
CA ASN A 100 11.83 -0.44 -0.23
C ASN A 100 10.48 0.06 0.28
N ALA A 101 9.75 0.81 -0.55
CA ALA A 101 8.44 1.36 -0.19
C ALA A 101 7.29 0.38 -0.40
N CYS A 102 7.50 -0.70 -1.16
CA CYS A 102 6.43 -1.63 -1.51
C CYS A 102 6.17 -2.64 -0.38
N PRO A 103 5.02 -2.59 0.31
CA PRO A 103 4.69 -3.52 1.39
C PRO A 103 4.36 -4.92 0.88
N MET A 104 4.20 -5.07 -0.44
CA MET A 104 3.77 -6.30 -1.10
C MET A 104 4.90 -7.01 -1.85
N ASP A 105 6.14 -6.50 -1.81
CA ASP A 105 7.24 -6.97 -2.65
C ASP A 105 6.83 -7.17 -4.12
N ALA A 106 5.98 -6.29 -4.61
CA ALA A 106 5.46 -6.35 -5.98
C ALA A 106 6.42 -5.75 -7.00
N ILE A 107 7.50 -5.09 -6.57
CA ILE A 107 8.48 -4.47 -7.46
C ILE A 107 9.77 -5.26 -7.41
N ILE A 108 10.23 -5.70 -8.57
CA ILE A 108 11.48 -6.44 -8.74
C ILE A 108 12.47 -5.62 -9.56
N GLY A 109 13.75 -5.82 -9.28
CA GLY A 109 14.85 -5.13 -9.95
C GLY A 109 16.10 -5.14 -9.09
N SER A 110 17.14 -4.47 -9.54
CA SER A 110 18.37 -4.30 -8.77
C SER A 110 18.93 -2.90 -8.95
N GLY A 111 19.86 -2.50 -8.06
CA GLY A 111 20.50 -1.19 -8.16
C GLY A 111 21.16 -0.97 -9.52
N LYS A 112 20.91 0.19 -10.13
CA LYS A 112 21.39 0.62 -11.47
C LYS A 112 20.74 -0.09 -12.67
N LEU A 113 19.80 -1.03 -12.44
CA LEU A 113 18.99 -1.63 -13.49
C LEU A 113 17.54 -1.15 -13.36
N MET A 114 16.79 -1.22 -14.44
CA MET A 114 15.36 -0.90 -14.45
C MET A 114 14.58 -1.80 -13.49
N HIS A 115 13.48 -1.26 -13.00
CA HIS A 115 12.55 -2.01 -12.15
C HIS A 115 11.28 -2.33 -12.92
N THR A 116 10.63 -3.43 -12.56
CA THR A 116 9.33 -3.79 -13.13
C THR A 116 8.37 -4.22 -12.03
N VAL A 117 7.07 -4.16 -12.30
CA VAL A 117 6.00 -4.49 -11.37
C VAL A 117 5.46 -5.89 -11.66
N VAL A 118 5.39 -6.72 -10.63
CA VAL A 118 4.69 -8.00 -10.68
C VAL A 118 3.21 -7.74 -10.42
N ALA A 119 2.42 -7.68 -11.50
CA ALA A 119 1.01 -7.26 -11.46
C ALA A 119 0.18 -8.04 -10.43
N ASP A 120 0.34 -9.36 -10.36
CA ASP A 120 -0.39 -10.22 -9.43
C ASP A 120 -0.12 -9.92 -7.95
N ARG A 121 0.96 -9.23 -7.64
CA ARG A 121 1.32 -8.83 -6.28
C ARG A 121 0.93 -7.39 -5.97
N CYS A 122 0.73 -6.58 -7.00
CA CYS A 122 0.43 -5.16 -6.83
C CYS A 122 -1.01 -4.95 -6.36
N THR A 123 -1.18 -4.24 -5.25
CA THR A 123 -2.49 -3.88 -4.69
C THR A 123 -2.97 -2.50 -5.13
N GLY A 124 -2.19 -1.76 -5.91
CA GLY A 124 -2.52 -0.38 -6.30
C GLY A 124 -2.40 0.64 -5.16
N CYS A 125 -1.70 0.33 -4.08
CA CYS A 125 -1.59 1.19 -2.90
C CYS A 125 -0.88 2.53 -3.13
N GLU A 126 -0.13 2.67 -4.24
CA GLU A 126 0.60 3.88 -4.65
C GLU A 126 1.75 4.33 -3.72
N LEU A 127 2.08 3.57 -2.68
CA LEU A 127 3.16 3.92 -1.76
C LEU A 127 4.55 4.02 -2.43
N CYS A 128 4.70 3.46 -3.63
CA CYS A 128 5.93 3.55 -4.42
C CYS A 128 6.07 4.84 -5.24
N LEU A 129 4.99 5.65 -5.42
CA LEU A 129 5.01 6.87 -6.22
C LEU A 129 5.82 7.99 -5.55
N PRO A 130 5.51 8.38 -4.28
CA PRO A 130 6.17 9.52 -3.65
C PRO A 130 7.70 9.40 -3.54
N PRO A 131 8.30 8.22 -3.28
CA PRO A 131 9.75 8.10 -3.19
C PRO A 131 10.46 8.07 -4.54
N CYS A 132 9.74 8.03 -5.68
CA CYS A 132 10.37 7.98 -7.00
C CYS A 132 10.96 9.35 -7.38
N PRO A 133 12.29 9.51 -7.49
CA PRO A 133 12.90 10.82 -7.70
C PRO A 133 12.83 11.32 -9.15
N VAL A 134 12.36 10.46 -10.06
CA VAL A 134 12.26 10.75 -11.51
C VAL A 134 10.83 10.57 -12.04
N ASP A 135 9.86 10.35 -11.15
CA ASP A 135 8.44 10.20 -11.47
C ASP A 135 8.18 9.22 -12.64
N CYS A 136 8.90 8.09 -12.63
CA CYS A 136 8.76 7.06 -13.65
C CYS A 136 7.64 6.05 -13.34
N ILE A 137 6.89 6.24 -12.25
CA ILE A 137 5.83 5.33 -11.81
C ILE A 137 4.50 6.02 -12.01
N THR A 138 3.59 5.35 -12.72
CA THR A 138 2.23 5.83 -12.95
C THR A 138 1.21 4.81 -12.49
N SER A 139 0.05 5.28 -12.01
CA SER A 139 -1.05 4.40 -11.61
C SER A 139 -1.97 4.11 -12.79
N HIS A 140 -2.43 2.86 -12.86
CA HIS A 140 -3.47 2.44 -13.79
C HIS A 140 -4.84 2.61 -13.13
N LEU A 141 -5.50 3.72 -13.41
CA LEU A 141 -6.89 3.89 -13.00
C LEU A 141 -7.78 2.90 -13.75
N PRO A 142 -8.74 2.26 -13.11
CA PRO A 142 -9.73 1.45 -13.79
C PRO A 142 -10.49 2.31 -14.80
N LYS A 143 -10.72 1.77 -16.01
CA LYS A 143 -11.45 2.48 -17.08
C LYS A 143 -12.89 2.83 -16.69
N THR A 144 -13.46 2.05 -15.79
CA THR A 144 -14.74 2.30 -15.13
C THR A 144 -14.58 1.91 -13.67
N PRO A 145 -14.76 2.81 -12.72
CA PRO A 145 -14.78 2.48 -11.30
C PRO A 145 -16.09 1.75 -10.99
N ASP A 146 -16.17 0.48 -11.35
CA ASP A 146 -17.25 -0.39 -10.90
C ASP A 146 -16.88 -0.91 -9.51
N SER A 147 -17.59 -0.42 -8.51
CA SER A 147 -17.37 -0.81 -7.11
C SER A 147 -17.56 -2.32 -6.90
N ALA A 148 -18.41 -2.98 -7.68
CA ALA A 148 -18.69 -4.41 -7.56
C ALA A 148 -17.51 -5.26 -8.06
N SER A 149 -16.93 -4.93 -9.22
CA SER A 149 -15.77 -5.66 -9.75
C SER A 149 -14.50 -5.45 -8.89
N PHE A 150 -14.34 -4.26 -8.32
CA PHE A 150 -13.25 -4.00 -7.38
C PHE A 150 -13.44 -4.79 -6.07
N GLN A 151 -14.65 -4.81 -5.53
CA GLN A 151 -14.96 -5.59 -4.32
C GLN A 151 -14.72 -7.08 -4.55
N GLN A 152 -15.16 -7.62 -5.68
CA GLN A 152 -14.88 -9.01 -6.06
C GLN A 152 -13.38 -9.29 -6.15
N PHE A 153 -12.61 -8.40 -6.78
CA PHE A 153 -11.15 -8.51 -6.85
C PHE A 153 -10.53 -8.54 -5.44
N VAL A 154 -10.99 -7.69 -4.53
CA VAL A 154 -10.51 -7.67 -3.14
C VAL A 154 -10.83 -9.00 -2.44
N ASP A 155 -12.06 -9.47 -2.53
CA ASP A 155 -12.51 -10.70 -1.87
C ASP A 155 -11.75 -11.93 -2.36
N ASP A 156 -11.50 -12.01 -3.66
CA ASP A 156 -10.73 -13.09 -4.28
C ASP A 156 -9.25 -13.10 -3.87
N ASN A 157 -8.70 -11.94 -3.49
CA ASN A 157 -7.27 -11.77 -3.27
C ASN A 157 -6.86 -11.45 -1.83
N LYS A 158 -7.77 -11.07 -0.94
CA LYS A 158 -7.44 -10.59 0.42
C LYS A 158 -6.56 -11.55 1.23
N VAL A 159 -6.81 -12.85 1.16
CA VAL A 159 -6.00 -13.87 1.84
C VAL A 159 -4.58 -13.91 1.28
N ARG A 160 -4.45 -13.85 -0.04
CA ARG A 160 -3.15 -13.80 -0.73
C ARG A 160 -2.38 -12.55 -0.34
N PHE A 161 -3.02 -11.39 -0.36
CA PHE A 161 -2.41 -10.11 0.01
C PHE A 161 -1.94 -10.11 1.47
N LYS A 162 -2.77 -10.60 2.39
CA LYS A 162 -2.39 -10.74 3.80
C LYS A 162 -1.13 -11.61 3.96
N ASN A 163 -1.13 -12.80 3.36
CA ASN A 163 0.01 -13.72 3.45
C ASN A 163 1.29 -13.11 2.85
N GLN A 164 1.17 -12.41 1.72
CA GLN A 164 2.30 -11.74 1.09
C GLN A 164 2.87 -10.63 1.96
N PHE A 165 2.02 -9.83 2.60
CA PHE A 165 2.44 -8.81 3.55
C PHE A 165 3.14 -9.41 4.79
N LEU A 166 2.63 -10.51 5.34
CA LEU A 166 3.28 -11.21 6.45
C LEU A 166 4.67 -11.73 6.09
N ILE A 167 4.84 -12.25 4.87
CA ILE A 167 6.16 -12.66 4.35
C ILE A 167 7.10 -11.45 4.23
N HIS A 168 6.60 -10.31 3.75
CA HIS A 168 7.36 -9.06 3.69
C HIS A 168 7.82 -8.61 5.08
N GLN A 169 6.91 -8.58 6.08
CA GLN A 169 7.24 -8.22 7.45
C GLN A 169 8.30 -9.15 8.05
N GLY A 170 8.14 -10.46 7.93
CA GLY A 170 9.10 -11.44 8.45
C GLY A 170 10.50 -11.28 7.85
N ARG A 171 10.61 -10.81 6.60
CA ARG A 171 11.91 -10.46 5.99
C ARG A 171 12.49 -9.16 6.54
N ALA A 172 11.65 -8.16 6.79
CA ALA A 172 12.06 -6.88 7.35
C ALA A 172 12.60 -7.03 8.78
N GLU A 173 12.00 -7.94 9.56
CA GLU A 173 12.42 -8.25 10.94
C GLU A 173 13.69 -9.12 11.01
N ASN A 174 14.07 -9.79 9.91
CA ASN A 174 15.27 -10.61 9.87
C ASN A 174 16.42 -9.91 9.11
N PRO A 175 17.23 -9.09 9.79
CA PRO A 175 18.26 -8.27 9.15
C PRO A 175 19.37 -9.07 8.44
N LYS A 176 19.56 -10.34 8.78
CA LYS A 176 20.56 -11.21 8.14
C LYS A 176 20.16 -11.60 6.72
N GLU A 177 18.89 -11.71 6.43
CA GLU A 177 18.36 -12.03 5.10
C GLU A 177 18.21 -10.78 4.24
N SER A 178 17.75 -9.69 4.84
CA SER A 178 17.68 -8.35 4.26
C SER A 178 19.06 -7.80 3.88
N SER A 179 20.11 -8.07 4.69
CA SER A 179 21.45 -7.56 4.44
C SER A 179 22.16 -8.24 3.25
N ARG A 180 21.84 -9.49 2.93
CA ARG A 180 22.40 -10.20 1.75
C ARG A 180 21.94 -9.61 0.43
N LEU A 181 20.72 -9.08 0.38
CA LEU A 181 20.13 -8.41 -0.80
C LEU A 181 20.45 -6.90 -0.84
N SER A 182 20.64 -6.26 0.32
CA SER A 182 20.67 -4.81 0.47
C SER A 182 22.05 -4.17 0.35
N LEU A 183 23.12 -4.83 0.82
CA LEU A 183 24.42 -4.16 1.00
C LEU A 183 25.28 -4.05 -0.26
N LYS A 184 25.04 -4.84 -1.30
CA LYS A 184 25.82 -4.80 -2.55
C LYS A 184 25.22 -3.90 -3.63
N SER A 185 23.97 -3.42 -3.48
CA SER A 185 23.26 -2.75 -4.56
C SER A 185 22.66 -1.39 -4.24
N ARG A 186 22.85 -0.83 -3.04
CA ARG A 186 22.37 0.53 -2.76
C ARG A 186 23.25 1.54 -3.48
N PRO A 187 22.74 2.25 -4.49
CA PRO A 187 23.48 3.37 -5.07
C PRO A 187 23.68 4.42 -3.97
N ARG A 188 24.86 5.05 -3.96
CA ARG A 188 25.13 6.18 -3.06
C ARG A 188 24.18 7.34 -3.42
N LEU A 189 23.79 8.14 -2.44
CA LEU A 189 22.92 9.30 -2.64
C LEU A 189 23.41 10.21 -3.77
N ASP A 190 24.73 10.36 -3.92
CA ASP A 190 25.33 11.16 -4.98
C ASP A 190 25.11 10.55 -6.38
N GLU A 191 25.15 9.23 -6.50
CA GLU A 191 24.86 8.52 -7.76
C GLU A 191 23.37 8.66 -8.15
N ILE A 192 22.47 8.63 -7.15
CA ILE A 192 21.04 8.88 -7.37
C ILE A 192 20.84 10.32 -7.85
N LYS A 193 21.42 11.31 -7.16
CA LYS A 193 21.36 12.74 -7.55
C LYS A 193 21.83 12.95 -8.99
N ALA A 194 23.00 12.44 -9.33
CA ALA A 194 23.54 12.55 -10.69
C ALA A 194 22.64 11.88 -11.75
N SER A 195 21.99 10.78 -11.40
CA SER A 195 21.05 10.10 -12.30
C SER A 195 19.74 10.88 -12.45
N VAL A 196 19.22 11.48 -11.38
CA VAL A 196 18.05 12.36 -11.41
C VAL A 196 18.32 13.57 -12.31
N GLU A 197 19.46 14.22 -12.17
CA GLU A 197 19.86 15.37 -13.00
C GLU A 197 19.91 15.00 -14.49
N ARG A 198 20.47 13.83 -14.84
CA ARG A 198 20.49 13.36 -16.22
C ARG A 198 19.10 13.13 -16.80
N VAL A 199 18.16 12.57 -16.02
CA VAL A 199 16.79 12.36 -16.47
C VAL A 199 16.05 13.68 -16.62
N ARG A 200 16.19 14.60 -15.67
CA ARG A 200 15.60 15.95 -15.74
C ARG A 200 16.10 16.72 -16.97
N ALA A 201 17.41 16.65 -17.26
CA ALA A 201 17.97 17.29 -18.44
C ALA A 201 17.42 16.74 -19.76
N ARG A 202 17.09 15.44 -19.82
CA ARG A 202 16.48 14.82 -21.04
C ARG A 202 15.02 15.15 -21.20
N ARG A 203 14.26 15.30 -20.11
CA ARG A 203 12.81 15.59 -20.16
C ARG A 203 12.51 17.06 -20.49
N GLY A 204 13.45 17.98 -20.33
CA GLY A 204 13.17 19.42 -20.39
C GLY A 204 12.32 19.91 -19.20
N PRO A 205 11.91 21.19 -19.20
CA PRO A 205 10.99 21.69 -18.18
C PRO A 205 9.67 20.92 -18.23
N LEU A 206 9.22 20.40 -17.08
CA LEU A 206 7.93 19.73 -16.94
C LEU A 206 6.83 20.69 -17.38
N ASP A 207 6.13 20.34 -18.44
CA ASP A 207 4.94 21.05 -18.87
C ASP A 207 3.85 20.79 -17.82
N SER A 208 3.49 21.82 -17.05
CA SER A 208 2.56 21.76 -15.91
C SER A 208 1.10 21.47 -16.30
N SER A 209 0.85 21.12 -17.58
CA SER A 209 -0.49 20.98 -18.15
C SER A 209 -1.03 19.53 -18.22
N SER A 210 -0.27 18.50 -17.82
CA SER A 210 -0.66 17.10 -18.03
C SER A 210 -1.19 16.35 -16.78
N HIS A 211 -1.41 17.04 -15.66
CA HIS A 211 -2.07 16.47 -14.47
C HIS A 211 -3.35 17.24 -14.16
N ARG A 212 -4.44 16.92 -14.88
CA ARG A 212 -5.82 17.10 -14.44
C ARG A 212 -6.62 15.83 -14.73
#